data_dd6fdd5f5d4327fc65b3c4d3b659cdd1
#
_entry.id   dd6fdd5f5d4327fc65b3c4d3b659cdd1
#
_cell.length_a   1.000
_cell.length_b   1.000
_cell.length_c   1.000
_cell.angle_alpha   90.00
_cell.angle_beta   90.00
_cell.angle_gamma   90.00
#
_symmetry.space_group_name_H-M   'P 1'
#
loop_
_entity.id
_entity.type
_entity.pdbx_description
1 polymer ?
#
loop_
_entity_poly.entity_id
_entity_poly.type
_entity_poly.pdbx_seq_one_letter_code
_entity_poly.pdbx_strand_id
1 'polypeptide(L)'
;MPRAGQSVRNKMKYSKVFVDAIGYELGPNVVTSSELEKRVRPMLDALHIPEGQLEALTGIRERRWWDEGFALSEGAARAGRRALEQAGLRASDLGALVYAGVCREHSEPATATAVAALLGTGSETAVYDVSNACLGVQNGMLDIANRIELGHIRAGLVVSCESSREINESMIAEMNKDRGFENFRLSIATLTGGSGAVGVVLTDGSFPGAHRRHRLLGGVYRAACEHHKLCIWHRDHMLTDATAALKNGVELGKRTWEALLKELGMRADDFDRTVCHQVGSTHRRSILEALGIPEEKDFPAYEYLGNMGSAAQPVAAAIADEREFLRPGHKVALLGIGSGLNTIMMGLEWRTWNTCPKA
;
A
#
# COMPACT_ATOMS: atom_id res chain seq x y z
N MET A 1 -38.49 2.71 -8.07
CA MET A 1 -37.51 1.79 -8.69
C MET A 1 -36.57 2.60 -9.56
N PRO A 2 -35.25 2.59 -9.37
CA PRO A 2 -34.33 3.30 -10.26
C PRO A 2 -34.40 2.64 -11.64
N ARG A 3 -34.39 3.46 -12.69
CA ARG A 3 -34.40 3.01 -14.10
C ARG A 3 -33.17 2.14 -14.34
N ALA A 4 -33.36 0.92 -14.85
CA ALA A 4 -32.29 0.05 -15.31
C ALA A 4 -31.41 0.83 -16.33
N GLY A 5 -30.11 1.03 -16.01
CA GLY A 5 -29.15 1.63 -16.93
C GLY A 5 -28.34 2.83 -16.41
N GLN A 6 -28.67 3.42 -15.27
CA GLN A 6 -27.76 4.40 -14.65
C GLN A 6 -26.83 3.68 -13.67
N SER A 7 -25.61 3.34 -14.12
CA SER A 7 -24.55 2.96 -13.20
C SER A 7 -24.34 4.09 -12.21
N VAL A 8 -24.45 3.83 -10.92
CA VAL A 8 -24.03 4.78 -9.87
C VAL A 8 -22.56 5.05 -10.12
N ARG A 9 -22.24 6.22 -10.71
CA ARG A 9 -20.87 6.63 -10.92
C ARG A 9 -20.37 7.18 -9.59
N ASN A 10 -19.49 6.46 -8.93
CA ASN A 10 -18.76 6.97 -7.79
C ASN A 10 -17.81 8.06 -8.31
N LYS A 11 -18.22 9.30 -8.19
CA LYS A 11 -17.38 10.46 -8.53
C LYS A 11 -16.54 10.82 -7.32
N MET A 12 -15.24 10.63 -7.41
CA MET A 12 -14.29 10.98 -6.36
C MET A 12 -13.29 12.00 -6.91
N LYS A 13 -13.77 13.23 -7.13
CA LYS A 13 -12.94 14.42 -7.38
C LYS A 13 -12.89 15.27 -6.14
N TYR A 14 -11.71 15.74 -5.82
CA TYR A 14 -11.46 16.54 -4.63
C TYR A 14 -11.01 17.95 -4.99
N SER A 15 -11.55 18.94 -4.30
CA SER A 15 -11.24 20.35 -4.50
C SER A 15 -10.33 20.93 -3.43
N LYS A 16 -10.40 20.36 -2.20
CA LYS A 16 -9.73 20.89 -1.01
C LYS A 16 -9.01 19.82 -0.19
N VAL A 17 -8.63 18.69 -0.79
CA VAL A 17 -7.94 17.61 -0.11
C VAL A 17 -6.47 17.58 -0.50
N PHE A 18 -5.60 17.54 0.52
CA PHE A 18 -4.15 17.49 0.36
C PHE A 18 -3.58 16.32 1.15
N VAL A 19 -2.61 15.63 0.56
CA VAL A 19 -1.71 14.70 1.25
C VAL A 19 -0.53 15.54 1.72
N ASP A 20 -0.51 15.88 3.00
CA ASP A 20 0.48 16.80 3.55
C ASP A 20 1.78 16.12 3.95
N ALA A 21 1.73 14.84 4.33
CA ALA A 21 2.93 14.09 4.66
C ALA A 21 2.72 12.58 4.53
N ILE A 22 3.81 11.88 4.24
CA ILE A 22 3.90 10.42 4.27
C ILE A 22 5.14 10.04 5.11
N GLY A 23 4.92 9.64 6.37
CA GLY A 23 5.97 9.11 7.24
C GLY A 23 6.01 7.59 7.15
N TYR A 24 7.20 7.00 7.30
CA TYR A 24 7.34 5.54 7.27
C TYR A 24 8.42 5.03 8.22
N GLU A 25 8.33 3.74 8.55
CA GLU A 25 9.31 2.95 9.30
C GLU A 25 9.54 1.63 8.58
N LEU A 26 10.78 1.17 8.57
CA LEU A 26 11.17 -0.11 7.97
C LEU A 26 11.60 -1.09 9.05
N GLY A 27 11.27 -2.37 8.88
CA GLY A 27 11.80 -3.41 9.74
C GLY A 27 13.33 -3.38 9.78
N PRO A 28 13.96 -3.61 10.96
CA PRO A 28 15.41 -3.50 11.12
C PRO A 28 16.19 -4.64 10.46
N ASN A 29 15.57 -5.81 10.32
CA ASN A 29 16.25 -7.03 9.87
C ASN A 29 16.19 -7.13 8.34
N VAL A 30 17.35 -7.14 7.70
CA VAL A 30 17.48 -7.44 6.26
C VAL A 30 17.44 -8.95 6.08
N VAL A 31 16.56 -9.42 5.18
CA VAL A 31 16.43 -10.83 4.80
C VAL A 31 16.54 -10.94 3.30
N THR A 32 17.55 -11.64 2.80
CA THR A 32 17.80 -11.81 1.37
C THR A 32 16.98 -12.95 0.76
N SER A 33 16.75 -12.90 -0.56
CA SER A 33 16.13 -14.01 -1.28
C SER A 33 16.97 -15.29 -1.18
N SER A 34 18.29 -15.18 -1.22
CA SER A 34 19.21 -16.31 -1.03
C SER A 34 19.06 -16.96 0.36
N GLU A 35 18.88 -16.18 1.44
CA GLU A 35 18.62 -16.73 2.77
C GLU A 35 17.31 -17.49 2.84
N LEU A 36 16.24 -16.96 2.22
CA LEU A 36 14.95 -17.66 2.15
C LEU A 36 15.03 -18.94 1.33
N GLU A 37 15.74 -18.92 0.18
CA GLU A 37 15.96 -20.14 -0.61
C GLU A 37 16.71 -21.24 0.16
N LYS A 38 17.71 -20.87 0.97
CA LYS A 38 18.39 -21.83 1.85
C LYS A 38 17.43 -22.47 2.86
N ARG A 39 16.47 -21.71 3.36
CA ARG A 39 15.48 -22.18 4.33
C ARG A 39 14.43 -23.12 3.72
N VAL A 40 14.10 -22.96 2.44
CA VAL A 40 13.19 -23.84 1.69
C VAL A 40 13.94 -24.81 0.77
N ARG A 41 15.26 -24.98 0.95
CA ARG A 41 16.11 -25.83 0.13
C ARG A 41 15.56 -27.25 -0.04
N PRO A 42 15.02 -27.93 1.01
CA PRO A 42 14.47 -29.27 0.86
C PRO A 42 13.34 -29.37 -0.18
N MET A 43 12.50 -28.33 -0.31
CA MET A 43 11.46 -28.27 -1.34
C MET A 43 12.04 -28.01 -2.72
N LEU A 44 12.97 -27.04 -2.83
CA LEU A 44 13.59 -26.70 -4.13
C LEU A 44 14.35 -27.89 -4.73
N ASP A 45 15.06 -28.65 -3.89
CA ASP A 45 15.77 -29.88 -4.30
C ASP A 45 14.81 -30.96 -4.80
N ALA A 46 13.69 -31.17 -4.08
CA ALA A 46 12.67 -32.14 -4.46
C ALA A 46 12.04 -31.80 -5.83
N LEU A 47 11.97 -30.51 -6.17
CA LEU A 47 11.40 -30.02 -7.43
C LEU A 47 12.47 -29.74 -8.52
N HIS A 48 13.74 -30.04 -8.22
CA HIS A 48 14.88 -29.76 -9.12
C HIS A 48 14.98 -28.28 -9.53
N ILE A 49 14.64 -27.37 -8.61
CA ILE A 49 14.69 -25.91 -8.83
C ILE A 49 16.09 -25.41 -8.42
N PRO A 50 16.85 -24.78 -9.33
CA PRO A 50 18.20 -24.28 -9.04
C PRO A 50 18.18 -23.09 -8.08
N GLU A 51 19.34 -22.72 -7.55
CA GLU A 51 19.52 -21.52 -6.71
C GLU A 51 19.32 -20.23 -7.52
N GLY A 52 18.94 -19.16 -6.84
CA GLY A 52 18.72 -17.84 -7.43
C GLY A 52 17.35 -17.64 -8.08
N GLN A 53 16.47 -18.65 -8.01
CA GLN A 53 15.16 -18.57 -8.69
C GLN A 53 14.19 -17.62 -7.99
N LEU A 54 14.25 -17.48 -6.68
CA LEU A 54 13.34 -16.55 -5.97
C LEU A 54 13.61 -15.10 -6.42
N GLU A 55 14.86 -14.69 -6.50
CA GLU A 55 15.22 -13.37 -7.01
C GLU A 55 14.90 -13.25 -8.51
N ALA A 56 15.24 -14.24 -9.32
CA ALA A 56 14.99 -14.23 -10.76
C ALA A 56 13.49 -14.10 -11.11
N LEU A 57 12.61 -14.79 -10.37
CA LEU A 57 11.17 -14.78 -10.60
C LEU A 57 10.50 -13.49 -10.08
N THR A 58 11.00 -12.93 -8.99
CA THR A 58 10.33 -11.84 -8.28
C THR A 58 11.00 -10.49 -8.48
N GLY A 59 12.29 -10.46 -8.84
CA GLY A 59 13.13 -9.26 -8.85
C GLY A 59 13.42 -8.71 -7.44
N ILE A 60 13.09 -9.48 -6.39
CA ILE A 60 13.30 -9.06 -5.00
C ILE A 60 14.62 -9.65 -4.50
N ARG A 61 15.61 -8.79 -4.30
CA ARG A 61 16.91 -9.17 -3.78
C ARG A 61 16.85 -9.37 -2.27
N GLU A 62 16.20 -8.43 -1.56
CA GLU A 62 16.04 -8.42 -0.12
C GLU A 62 14.70 -7.81 0.30
N ARG A 63 14.32 -8.07 1.55
CA ARG A 63 13.19 -7.44 2.22
C ARG A 63 13.57 -7.13 3.66
N ARG A 64 12.68 -6.44 4.36
CA ARG A 64 12.84 -6.07 5.75
C ARG A 64 11.85 -6.83 6.60
N TRP A 65 12.27 -7.28 7.78
CA TRP A 65 11.39 -7.88 8.78
C TRP A 65 11.53 -7.17 10.11
N TRP A 66 10.43 -7.13 10.85
CA TRP A 66 10.45 -6.73 12.26
C TRP A 66 11.12 -7.81 13.11
N ASP A 67 11.47 -7.42 14.36
CA ASP A 67 11.82 -8.41 15.39
C ASP A 67 10.62 -9.29 15.70
N GLU A 68 10.87 -10.48 16.21
CA GLU A 68 9.81 -11.41 16.64
C GLU A 68 8.97 -10.78 17.74
N GLY A 69 7.62 -10.84 17.60
CA GLY A 69 6.68 -10.25 18.56
C GLY A 69 6.61 -8.72 18.54
N PHE A 70 7.15 -8.06 17.51
CA PHE A 70 7.04 -6.61 17.38
C PHE A 70 5.59 -6.15 17.30
N ALA A 71 5.22 -5.17 18.14
CA ALA A 71 3.86 -4.63 18.20
C ALA A 71 3.55 -3.78 16.96
N LEU A 72 2.51 -4.15 16.22
CA LEU A 72 2.12 -3.46 14.98
C LEU A 72 1.64 -2.04 15.27
N SER A 73 0.95 -1.83 16.39
CA SER A 73 0.51 -0.49 16.83
C SER A 73 1.69 0.45 17.08
N GLU A 74 2.79 -0.06 17.61
CA GLU A 74 4.01 0.73 17.83
C GLU A 74 4.64 1.18 16.49
N GLY A 75 4.77 0.26 15.52
CA GLY A 75 5.26 0.60 14.18
C GLY A 75 4.39 1.64 13.48
N ALA A 76 3.07 1.43 13.52
CA ALA A 76 2.11 2.36 12.95
C ALA A 76 2.14 3.73 13.66
N ALA A 77 2.29 3.76 15.00
CA ALA A 77 2.39 5.00 15.76
C ALA A 77 3.68 5.77 15.45
N ARG A 78 4.82 5.08 15.29
CA ARG A 78 6.09 5.71 14.89
C ARG A 78 5.97 6.36 13.52
N ALA A 79 5.47 5.63 12.51
CA ALA A 79 5.23 6.16 11.17
C ALA A 79 4.22 7.32 11.17
N GLY A 80 3.12 7.19 11.94
CA GLY A 80 2.12 8.24 12.12
C GLY A 80 2.69 9.50 12.76
N ARG A 81 3.54 9.37 13.81
CA ARG A 81 4.22 10.50 14.46
C ARG A 81 5.12 11.23 13.49
N ARG A 82 5.93 10.53 12.71
CA ARG A 82 6.75 11.14 11.65
C ARG A 82 5.92 11.92 10.65
N ALA A 83 4.79 11.36 10.22
CA ALA A 83 3.90 12.04 9.28
C ALA A 83 3.29 13.31 9.90
N LEU A 84 2.86 13.26 11.17
CA LEU A 84 2.35 14.43 11.90
C LEU A 84 3.40 15.52 12.06
N GLU A 85 4.63 15.15 12.45
CA GLU A 85 5.77 16.07 12.57
C GLU A 85 6.09 16.75 11.23
N GLN A 86 6.14 15.98 10.13
CA GLN A 86 6.35 16.51 8.79
C GLN A 86 5.22 17.44 8.32
N ALA A 87 3.99 17.18 8.74
CA ALA A 87 2.82 18.00 8.43
C ALA A 87 2.69 19.23 9.36
N GLY A 88 3.46 19.30 10.45
CA GLY A 88 3.32 20.34 11.46
C GLY A 88 2.02 20.28 12.27
N LEU A 89 1.45 19.06 12.45
CA LEU A 89 0.20 18.81 13.14
C LEU A 89 0.41 18.05 14.43
N ARG A 90 -0.48 18.31 15.41
CA ARG A 90 -0.57 17.51 16.63
C ARG A 90 -1.60 16.39 16.45
N ALA A 91 -1.46 15.30 17.17
CA ALA A 91 -2.43 14.21 17.16
C ALA A 91 -3.83 14.68 17.61
N SER A 92 -3.93 15.69 18.47
CA SER A 92 -5.19 16.32 18.90
C SER A 92 -5.91 17.11 17.80
N ASP A 93 -5.26 17.41 16.69
CA ASP A 93 -5.84 18.14 15.55
C ASP A 93 -6.58 17.19 14.58
N LEU A 94 -6.47 15.87 14.81
CA LEU A 94 -7.08 14.84 13.96
C LEU A 94 -8.57 14.67 14.24
N GLY A 95 -9.39 14.78 13.21
CA GLY A 95 -10.80 14.39 13.26
C GLY A 95 -11.03 12.89 13.05
N ALA A 96 -10.06 12.19 12.45
CA ALA A 96 -10.09 10.73 12.29
C ALA A 96 -8.69 10.13 12.25
N LEU A 97 -8.55 8.92 12.84
CA LEU A 97 -7.40 8.03 12.73
C LEU A 97 -7.87 6.66 12.25
N VAL A 98 -7.33 6.19 11.14
CA VAL A 98 -7.69 4.92 10.51
C VAL A 98 -6.46 4.02 10.46
N TYR A 99 -6.55 2.81 11.06
CA TYR A 99 -5.59 1.76 10.81
C TYR A 99 -6.03 0.93 9.62
N ALA A 100 -5.15 0.72 8.65
CA ALA A 100 -5.51 0.15 7.35
C ALA A 100 -4.60 -1.00 6.92
N GLY A 101 -4.08 -1.78 7.87
CA GLY A 101 -3.24 -2.96 7.62
C GLY A 101 -4.02 -4.24 7.37
N VAL A 102 -3.37 -5.19 6.69
CA VAL A 102 -3.78 -6.60 6.66
C VAL A 102 -3.49 -7.23 8.00
N CYS A 103 -2.28 -6.99 8.53
CA CYS A 103 -1.85 -7.46 9.84
C CYS A 103 -2.53 -6.68 10.95
N ARG A 104 -3.01 -7.37 11.97
CA ARG A 104 -3.67 -6.81 13.15
C ARG A 104 -3.15 -7.47 14.40
N GLU A 105 -3.06 -6.72 15.51
CA GLU A 105 -2.65 -7.27 16.80
C GLU A 105 -3.71 -8.19 17.37
N HIS A 106 -4.97 -7.75 17.29
CA HIS A 106 -6.13 -8.44 17.85
C HIS A 106 -7.30 -8.41 16.88
N SER A 107 -8.25 -9.30 17.09
CA SER A 107 -9.55 -9.21 16.44
C SER A 107 -10.39 -8.10 17.06
N GLU A 108 -10.21 -7.83 18.38
CA GLU A 108 -10.88 -6.81 19.17
C GLU A 108 -9.98 -6.43 20.38
N PRO A 109 -9.80 -5.14 20.68
CA PRO A 109 -10.29 -3.95 19.98
C PRO A 109 -9.59 -3.69 18.64
N ALA A 110 -10.05 -2.66 17.89
CA ALA A 110 -9.39 -2.19 16.69
C ALA A 110 -7.92 -1.81 16.97
N THR A 111 -7.00 -2.17 16.08
CA THR A 111 -5.58 -1.79 16.20
C THR A 111 -5.39 -0.27 16.23
N ALA A 112 -6.25 0.46 15.51
CA ALA A 112 -6.31 1.92 15.55
C ALA A 112 -6.43 2.50 16.95
N THR A 113 -7.11 1.80 17.88
CA THR A 113 -7.29 2.27 19.27
C THR A 113 -5.96 2.32 20.02
N ALA A 114 -5.12 1.29 19.87
CA ALA A 114 -3.78 1.28 20.46
C ALA A 114 -2.88 2.38 19.86
N VAL A 115 -2.93 2.56 18.53
CA VAL A 115 -2.20 3.64 17.84
C VAL A 115 -2.65 5.02 18.32
N ALA A 116 -3.96 5.24 18.48
CA ALA A 116 -4.52 6.49 18.97
C ALA A 116 -4.04 6.81 20.39
N ALA A 117 -4.00 5.81 21.27
CA ALA A 117 -3.47 5.95 22.62
C ALA A 117 -1.97 6.30 22.63
N LEU A 118 -1.15 5.64 21.78
CA LEU A 118 0.29 5.91 21.63
C LEU A 118 0.61 7.29 21.05
N LEU A 119 -0.27 7.83 20.22
CA LEU A 119 -0.16 9.17 19.63
C LEU A 119 -0.75 10.27 20.51
N GLY A 120 -1.67 9.95 21.42
CA GLY A 120 -2.37 10.92 22.26
C GLY A 120 -3.41 11.72 21.46
N THR A 121 -4.25 11.06 20.66
CA THR A 121 -5.36 11.73 19.95
C THR A 121 -6.42 12.25 20.91
N GLY A 122 -7.21 13.23 20.45
CA GLY A 122 -8.34 13.77 21.23
C GLY A 122 -9.53 12.80 21.33
N SER A 123 -10.40 13.01 22.30
CA SER A 123 -11.63 12.21 22.50
C SER A 123 -12.64 12.35 21.35
N GLU A 124 -12.56 13.42 20.57
CA GLU A 124 -13.42 13.68 19.42
C GLU A 124 -12.89 13.01 18.12
N THR A 125 -11.72 12.38 18.16
CA THR A 125 -11.14 11.70 17.01
C THR A 125 -11.89 10.40 16.74
N ALA A 126 -12.44 10.20 15.54
CA ALA A 126 -13.00 8.93 15.11
C ALA A 126 -11.86 7.91 14.88
N VAL A 127 -11.89 6.77 15.60
CA VAL A 127 -10.81 5.76 15.60
C VAL A 127 -11.36 4.39 15.20
N TYR A 128 -10.87 3.80 14.12
CA TYR A 128 -11.34 2.51 13.61
C TYR A 128 -10.36 1.88 12.60
N ASP A 129 -10.54 0.58 12.35
CA ASP A 129 -9.80 -0.17 11.34
C ASP A 129 -10.57 -0.26 10.02
N VAL A 130 -9.82 -0.25 8.89
CA VAL A 130 -10.29 -0.55 7.54
C VAL A 130 -9.54 -1.75 7.01
N SER A 131 -10.23 -2.65 6.32
CA SER A 131 -9.63 -3.82 5.67
C SER A 131 -9.95 -3.84 4.18
N ASN A 132 -8.92 -3.79 3.33
CA ASN A 132 -9.02 -4.00 1.90
C ASN A 132 -7.70 -4.55 1.34
N ALA A 133 -7.19 -5.60 1.97
CA ALA A 133 -5.91 -6.23 1.60
C ALA A 133 -4.80 -5.19 1.35
N CYS A 134 -4.02 -5.34 0.28
CA CYS A 134 -2.93 -4.40 -0.09
C CYS A 134 -3.40 -2.96 -0.39
N LEU A 135 -4.69 -2.72 -0.46
CA LEU A 135 -5.29 -1.41 -0.75
C LEU A 135 -5.79 -0.68 0.50
N GLY A 136 -5.56 -1.23 1.69
CA GLY A 136 -6.09 -0.68 2.93
C GLY A 136 -5.76 0.80 3.11
N VAL A 137 -4.49 1.19 2.95
CA VAL A 137 -4.05 2.59 3.10
C VAL A 137 -4.72 3.50 2.07
N GLN A 138 -4.77 3.10 0.80
CA GLN A 138 -5.45 3.87 -0.24
C GLN A 138 -6.94 4.02 0.04
N ASN A 139 -7.59 2.96 0.53
CA ASN A 139 -8.99 3.00 0.93
C ASN A 139 -9.20 3.97 2.11
N GLY A 140 -8.35 3.89 3.13
CA GLY A 140 -8.35 4.85 4.24
C GLY A 140 -8.13 6.29 3.79
N MET A 141 -7.21 6.53 2.83
CA MET A 141 -6.99 7.85 2.24
C MET A 141 -8.25 8.39 1.56
N LEU A 142 -8.97 7.58 0.78
CA LEU A 142 -10.21 7.99 0.13
C LEU A 142 -11.33 8.24 1.15
N ASP A 143 -11.42 7.45 2.21
CA ASP A 143 -12.40 7.66 3.29
C ASP A 143 -12.17 8.98 4.03
N ILE A 144 -10.93 9.25 4.43
CA ILE A 144 -10.53 10.54 5.02
C ILE A 144 -10.77 11.69 4.03
N ALA A 145 -10.38 11.52 2.77
CA ALA A 145 -10.57 12.53 1.72
C ALA A 145 -12.06 12.91 1.53
N ASN A 146 -12.95 11.92 1.53
CA ASN A 146 -14.39 12.14 1.46
C ASN A 146 -14.91 12.96 2.66
N ARG A 147 -14.45 12.65 3.88
CA ARG A 147 -14.82 13.40 5.08
C ARG A 147 -14.32 14.83 5.04
N ILE A 148 -13.09 15.05 4.54
CA ILE A 148 -12.52 16.40 4.38
C ILE A 148 -13.30 17.18 3.31
N GLU A 149 -13.57 16.57 2.14
CA GLU A 149 -14.31 17.22 1.06
C GLU A 149 -15.73 17.63 1.49
N LEU A 150 -16.39 16.81 2.31
CA LEU A 150 -17.71 17.11 2.89
C LEU A 150 -17.64 18.12 4.05
N GLY A 151 -16.45 18.45 4.56
CA GLY A 151 -16.28 19.37 5.69
C GLY A 151 -16.59 18.76 7.06
N HIS A 152 -16.64 17.43 7.18
CA HIS A 152 -16.89 16.74 8.44
C HIS A 152 -15.66 16.79 9.34
N ILE A 153 -14.45 16.75 8.76
CA ILE A 153 -13.17 16.87 9.46
C ILE A 153 -12.23 17.76 8.65
N ARG A 154 -11.21 18.32 9.30
CA ARG A 154 -10.19 19.16 8.66
C ARG A 154 -8.89 18.42 8.43
N ALA A 155 -8.58 17.42 9.25
CA ALA A 155 -7.40 16.58 9.15
C ALA A 155 -7.72 15.13 9.54
N GLY A 156 -7.03 14.18 8.92
CA GLY A 156 -7.07 12.78 9.26
C GLY A 156 -5.75 12.10 9.02
N LEU A 157 -5.51 11.00 9.74
CA LEU A 157 -4.32 10.17 9.66
C LEU A 157 -4.73 8.75 9.29
N VAL A 158 -4.13 8.22 8.23
CA VAL A 158 -4.19 6.80 7.90
C VAL A 158 -2.87 6.17 8.26
N VAL A 159 -2.88 5.08 9.02
CA VAL A 159 -1.68 4.33 9.39
C VAL A 159 -1.80 2.87 9.03
N SER A 160 -0.67 2.23 8.79
CA SER A 160 -0.56 0.77 8.64
C SER A 160 0.78 0.30 9.16
N CYS A 161 0.82 -0.91 9.70
CA CYS A 161 2.05 -1.66 9.95
C CYS A 161 1.85 -3.09 9.51
N GLU A 162 2.66 -3.55 8.57
CA GLU A 162 2.61 -4.89 8.03
C GLU A 162 3.82 -5.69 8.55
N SER A 163 3.57 -6.93 8.96
CA SER A 163 4.60 -7.92 9.31
C SER A 163 4.46 -9.15 8.44
N SER A 164 5.51 -9.47 7.72
CA SER A 164 5.55 -10.69 6.90
C SER A 164 6.37 -11.80 7.54
N ARG A 165 7.03 -11.55 8.69
CA ARG A 165 7.89 -12.55 9.33
C ARG A 165 7.11 -13.78 9.72
N GLU A 166 6.04 -13.63 10.49
CA GLU A 166 5.26 -14.72 11.07
C GLU A 166 4.67 -15.63 9.99
N ILE A 167 4.07 -15.05 8.96
CA ILE A 167 3.51 -15.86 7.88
C ILE A 167 4.61 -16.52 7.03
N ASN A 168 5.75 -15.86 6.81
CA ASN A 168 6.88 -16.48 6.12
C ASN A 168 7.42 -17.67 6.91
N GLU A 169 7.60 -17.56 8.25
CA GLU A 169 8.03 -18.65 9.10
C GLU A 169 7.09 -19.86 8.99
N SER A 170 5.78 -19.63 9.10
CA SER A 170 4.77 -20.68 8.97
C SER A 170 4.80 -21.35 7.59
N MET A 171 4.87 -20.56 6.53
CA MET A 171 4.86 -21.09 5.17
C MET A 171 6.18 -21.80 4.80
N ILE A 172 7.32 -21.36 5.29
CA ILE A 172 8.61 -22.07 5.15
C ILE A 172 8.52 -23.46 5.80
N ALA A 173 7.93 -23.54 7.00
CA ALA A 173 7.72 -24.82 7.67
C ALA A 173 6.79 -25.74 6.85
N GLU A 174 5.69 -25.21 6.31
CA GLU A 174 4.76 -26.00 5.49
C GLU A 174 5.38 -26.42 4.15
N MET A 175 6.13 -25.54 3.47
CA MET A 175 6.87 -25.87 2.23
C MET A 175 7.89 -27.00 2.45
N ASN A 176 8.54 -27.05 3.61
CA ASN A 176 9.49 -28.12 3.93
C ASN A 176 8.81 -29.45 4.29
N LYS A 177 7.57 -29.39 4.76
CA LYS A 177 6.76 -30.58 5.10
C LYS A 177 6.10 -31.19 3.87
N ASP A 178 5.39 -30.39 3.09
CA ASP A 178 4.81 -30.77 1.79
C ASP A 178 5.64 -30.15 0.64
N ARG A 179 6.45 -30.98 0.00
CA ARG A 179 7.39 -30.59 -1.06
C ARG A 179 6.81 -30.78 -2.47
N GLY A 180 5.49 -30.88 -2.57
CA GLY A 180 4.79 -31.03 -3.84
C GLY A 180 4.78 -29.73 -4.67
N PHE A 181 4.75 -29.88 -6.00
CA PHE A 181 4.74 -28.74 -6.92
C PHE A 181 3.54 -27.80 -6.70
N GLU A 182 2.38 -28.36 -6.37
CA GLU A 182 1.17 -27.55 -6.13
C GLU A 182 1.31 -26.68 -4.87
N ASN A 183 1.88 -27.21 -3.79
CA ASN A 183 2.18 -26.41 -2.61
C ASN A 183 3.21 -25.33 -2.93
N PHE A 184 4.27 -25.62 -3.67
CA PHE A 184 5.25 -24.62 -4.13
C PHE A 184 4.57 -23.51 -4.91
N ARG A 185 3.77 -23.86 -5.92
CA ARG A 185 3.07 -22.91 -6.79
C ARG A 185 2.17 -21.92 -6.03
N LEU A 186 1.48 -22.40 -5.00
CA LEU A 186 0.56 -21.61 -4.20
C LEU A 186 1.23 -20.84 -3.06
N SER A 187 2.40 -21.30 -2.59
CA SER A 187 3.07 -20.76 -1.39
C SER A 187 4.23 -19.80 -1.72
N ILE A 188 4.85 -19.91 -2.90
CA ILE A 188 6.06 -19.15 -3.24
C ILE A 188 5.87 -17.63 -3.15
N ALA A 189 4.67 -17.15 -3.45
CA ALA A 189 4.34 -15.74 -3.38
C ALA A 189 4.49 -15.16 -1.96
N THR A 190 4.34 -15.98 -0.90
CA THR A 190 4.52 -15.54 0.49
C THR A 190 5.95 -15.09 0.75
N LEU A 191 6.93 -15.71 0.09
CA LEU A 191 8.35 -15.37 0.24
C LEU A 191 8.70 -13.99 -0.35
N THR A 192 7.78 -13.33 -1.04
CA THR A 192 7.96 -11.93 -1.47
C THR A 192 7.73 -10.93 -0.34
N GLY A 193 7.14 -11.36 0.76
CA GLY A 193 6.67 -10.52 1.85
C GLY A 193 7.76 -9.75 2.57
N GLY A 194 7.54 -8.44 2.75
CA GLY A 194 8.35 -7.54 3.55
C GLY A 194 7.53 -6.93 4.69
N SER A 195 8.21 -6.31 5.65
CA SER A 195 7.62 -5.62 6.79
C SER A 195 7.95 -4.14 6.77
N GLY A 196 6.97 -3.33 7.13
CA GLY A 196 7.12 -1.89 7.21
C GLY A 196 5.85 -1.22 7.71
N ALA A 197 5.97 0.04 8.12
CA ALA A 197 4.85 0.84 8.57
C ALA A 197 4.80 2.16 7.81
N VAL A 198 3.60 2.72 7.70
CA VAL A 198 3.35 4.00 7.04
C VAL A 198 2.30 4.81 7.80
N GLY A 199 2.46 6.14 7.79
CA GLY A 199 1.45 7.10 8.19
C GLY A 199 1.24 8.12 7.08
N VAL A 200 -0.01 8.39 6.71
CA VAL A 200 -0.38 9.38 5.69
C VAL A 200 -1.31 10.41 6.30
N VAL A 201 -0.86 11.65 6.35
CA VAL A 201 -1.67 12.78 6.83
C VAL A 201 -2.38 13.44 5.65
N LEU A 202 -3.70 13.56 5.76
CA LEU A 202 -4.52 14.32 4.83
C LEU A 202 -5.16 15.51 5.55
N THR A 203 -5.23 16.67 4.87
CA THR A 203 -5.88 17.88 5.40
C THR A 203 -6.69 18.61 4.34
N ASP A 204 -7.48 19.61 4.81
CA ASP A 204 -8.14 20.60 3.96
C ASP A 204 -7.22 21.79 3.61
N GLY A 205 -5.96 21.75 4.06
CA GLY A 205 -4.96 22.80 3.85
C GLY A 205 -5.20 24.08 4.65
N SER A 206 -6.08 24.10 5.62
CA SER A 206 -6.43 25.28 6.43
C SER A 206 -5.61 25.44 7.70
N PHE A 207 -4.79 24.44 8.06
CA PHE A 207 -3.96 24.49 9.27
C PHE A 207 -2.82 25.51 9.14
N PRO A 208 -2.54 26.32 10.18
CA PRO A 208 -1.37 27.17 10.20
C PRO A 208 -0.10 26.29 10.09
N GLY A 209 0.73 26.55 9.09
CA GLY A 209 1.93 25.74 8.84
C GLY A 209 1.68 24.43 8.07
N ALA A 210 0.43 24.07 7.79
CA ALA A 210 0.14 22.95 6.90
C ALA A 210 0.75 23.22 5.53
N HIS A 211 1.71 22.41 5.18
CA HIS A 211 2.43 22.50 3.92
C HIS A 211 1.61 21.76 2.87
N ARG A 212 0.73 22.42 2.14
CA ARG A 212 -0.09 21.88 1.04
C ARG A 212 0.75 21.19 -0.01
N ARG A 213 1.29 20.00 0.37
CA ARG A 213 2.31 19.31 -0.43
C ARG A 213 1.73 18.73 -1.71
N HIS A 214 0.78 17.82 -1.60
CA HIS A 214 0.31 17.08 -2.75
C HIS A 214 -1.20 17.15 -2.81
N ARG A 215 -1.71 17.79 -3.83
CA ARG A 215 -3.16 17.90 -4.00
C ARG A 215 -3.70 16.55 -4.49
N LEU A 216 -4.63 15.96 -3.76
CA LEU A 216 -5.37 14.80 -4.23
C LEU A 216 -6.42 15.25 -5.24
N LEU A 217 -6.28 14.82 -6.50
CA LEU A 217 -7.18 15.22 -7.58
C LEU A 217 -8.46 14.39 -7.59
N GLY A 218 -8.33 13.10 -7.28
CA GLY A 218 -9.43 12.15 -7.25
C GLY A 218 -8.94 10.72 -7.26
N GLY A 219 -9.90 9.79 -7.26
CA GLY A 219 -9.63 8.37 -7.32
C GLY A 219 -10.79 7.58 -7.89
N VAL A 220 -10.52 6.35 -8.24
CA VAL A 220 -11.53 5.37 -8.67
C VAL A 220 -11.20 4.01 -8.09
N TYR A 221 -12.23 3.21 -7.87
CA TYR A 221 -12.05 1.81 -7.50
C TYR A 221 -12.91 0.88 -8.35
N ARG A 222 -12.45 -0.35 -8.48
CA ARG A 222 -13.17 -1.44 -9.13
C ARG A 222 -12.94 -2.74 -8.37
N ALA A 223 -13.92 -3.63 -8.45
CA ALA A 223 -13.85 -4.96 -7.85
C ALA A 223 -14.20 -6.02 -8.89
N ALA A 224 -13.57 -7.19 -8.76
CA ALA A 224 -13.85 -8.41 -9.48
C ALA A 224 -13.97 -9.55 -8.43
N CYS A 225 -15.06 -9.51 -7.66
CA CYS A 225 -15.27 -10.34 -6.48
C CYS A 225 -15.38 -11.84 -6.80
N GLU A 226 -15.65 -12.21 -8.04
CA GLU A 226 -15.60 -13.58 -8.54
C GLU A 226 -14.22 -14.23 -8.37
N HIS A 227 -13.17 -13.42 -8.20
CA HIS A 227 -11.78 -13.85 -8.02
C HIS A 227 -11.33 -13.87 -6.56
N HIS A 228 -12.24 -13.80 -5.58
CA HIS A 228 -11.91 -13.67 -4.16
C HIS A 228 -11.07 -14.82 -3.58
N LYS A 229 -11.04 -15.98 -4.25
CA LYS A 229 -10.28 -17.16 -3.81
C LYS A 229 -8.85 -17.22 -4.33
N LEU A 230 -8.42 -16.31 -5.19
CA LEU A 230 -7.09 -16.36 -5.81
C LEU A 230 -5.94 -16.04 -4.84
N CYS A 231 -6.23 -15.30 -3.78
CA CYS A 231 -5.27 -15.04 -2.72
C CYS A 231 -6.01 -15.03 -1.38
N ILE A 232 -5.71 -15.97 -0.51
CA ILE A 232 -6.32 -16.10 0.81
C ILE A 232 -5.22 -16.18 1.84
N TRP A 233 -5.27 -15.30 2.83
CA TRP A 233 -4.36 -15.28 3.96
C TRP A 233 -5.14 -15.51 5.26
N HIS A 234 -4.85 -16.62 5.92
CA HIS A 234 -5.22 -16.90 7.29
C HIS A 234 -4.04 -16.55 8.21
N ARG A 235 -4.26 -16.64 9.52
CA ARG A 235 -3.23 -16.28 10.53
C ARG A 235 -1.88 -16.97 10.30
N ASP A 236 -1.89 -18.25 9.94
CA ASP A 236 -0.74 -19.14 9.83
C ASP A 236 -0.55 -19.74 8.44
N HIS A 237 -1.38 -19.34 7.49
CA HIS A 237 -1.43 -19.98 6.18
C HIS A 237 -1.83 -18.98 5.09
N MET A 238 -1.05 -18.95 4.01
CA MET A 238 -1.31 -18.08 2.86
C MET A 238 -1.16 -18.85 1.56
N LEU A 239 -2.20 -18.85 0.74
CA LEU A 239 -2.19 -19.45 -0.59
C LEU A 239 -2.51 -18.40 -1.64
N THR A 240 -1.73 -18.38 -2.71
CA THR A 240 -1.89 -17.43 -3.80
C THR A 240 -1.72 -18.12 -5.15
N ASP A 241 -2.76 -18.17 -5.96
CA ASP A 241 -2.61 -18.43 -7.39
C ASP A 241 -2.10 -17.17 -8.09
N ALA A 242 -0.78 -16.98 -8.05
CA ALA A 242 -0.12 -15.77 -8.55
C ALA A 242 -0.36 -15.54 -10.05
N THR A 243 -0.42 -16.61 -10.84
CA THR A 243 -0.67 -16.53 -12.31
C THR A 243 -2.08 -16.04 -12.60
N ALA A 244 -3.08 -16.64 -11.97
CA ALA A 244 -4.47 -16.22 -12.15
C ALA A 244 -4.73 -14.82 -11.57
N ALA A 245 -4.14 -14.50 -10.42
CA ALA A 245 -4.23 -13.18 -9.80
C ALA A 245 -3.62 -12.09 -10.69
N LEU A 246 -2.44 -12.33 -11.28
CA LEU A 246 -1.80 -11.40 -12.22
C LEU A 246 -2.67 -11.18 -13.45
N LYS A 247 -3.10 -12.24 -14.14
CA LYS A 247 -3.92 -12.15 -15.36
C LYS A 247 -5.18 -11.34 -15.15
N ASN A 248 -5.98 -11.71 -14.14
CA ASN A 248 -7.26 -11.05 -13.86
C ASN A 248 -7.07 -9.66 -13.26
N GLY A 249 -5.99 -9.45 -12.50
CA GLY A 249 -5.62 -8.17 -11.94
C GLY A 249 -5.22 -7.14 -12.98
N VAL A 250 -4.45 -7.53 -13.99
CA VAL A 250 -4.09 -6.67 -15.12
C VAL A 250 -5.34 -6.22 -15.89
N GLU A 251 -6.25 -7.13 -16.16
CA GLU A 251 -7.50 -6.80 -16.86
C GLU A 251 -8.39 -5.85 -16.05
N LEU A 252 -8.49 -6.05 -14.73
CA LEU A 252 -9.20 -5.13 -13.84
C LEU A 252 -8.49 -3.77 -13.78
N GLY A 253 -7.15 -3.77 -13.75
CA GLY A 253 -6.30 -2.59 -13.76
C GLY A 253 -6.53 -1.72 -14.99
N LYS A 254 -6.58 -2.30 -16.19
CA LYS A 254 -6.88 -1.57 -17.43
C LYS A 254 -8.20 -0.80 -17.34
N ARG A 255 -9.27 -1.50 -16.94
CA ARG A 255 -10.60 -0.89 -16.77
C ARG A 255 -10.61 0.21 -15.71
N THR A 256 -9.78 0.09 -14.69
CA THR A 256 -9.67 1.09 -13.61
C THR A 256 -8.88 2.30 -14.08
N TRP A 257 -7.80 2.09 -14.84
CA TRP A 257 -7.02 3.17 -15.44
C TRP A 257 -7.85 4.04 -16.39
N GLU A 258 -8.57 3.41 -17.32
CA GLU A 258 -9.50 4.13 -18.21
C GLU A 258 -10.54 4.94 -17.43
N ALA A 259 -11.05 4.37 -16.34
CA ALA A 259 -12.00 5.05 -15.48
C ALA A 259 -11.37 6.25 -14.75
N LEU A 260 -10.11 6.15 -14.28
CA LEU A 260 -9.39 7.25 -13.65
C LEU A 260 -9.16 8.39 -14.63
N LEU A 261 -8.66 8.10 -15.84
CA LEU A 261 -8.43 9.07 -16.89
C LEU A 261 -9.72 9.83 -17.21
N LYS A 262 -10.83 9.10 -17.39
CA LYS A 262 -12.14 9.69 -17.63
C LYS A 262 -12.65 10.52 -16.46
N GLU A 263 -12.49 10.05 -15.23
CA GLU A 263 -12.94 10.76 -14.02
C GLU A 263 -12.20 12.09 -13.87
N LEU A 264 -10.88 12.08 -14.04
CA LEU A 264 -10.06 13.28 -13.90
C LEU A 264 -10.13 14.19 -15.14
N GLY A 265 -10.59 13.69 -16.30
CA GLY A 265 -10.57 14.42 -17.56
C GLY A 265 -9.14 14.57 -18.09
N MET A 266 -8.31 13.54 -17.89
CA MET A 266 -6.89 13.51 -18.23
C MET A 266 -6.60 12.40 -19.25
N ARG A 267 -5.47 12.53 -19.94
CA ARG A 267 -4.89 11.48 -20.79
C ARG A 267 -3.76 10.77 -20.03
N ALA A 268 -3.37 9.59 -20.47
CA ALA A 268 -2.25 8.83 -19.89
C ALA A 268 -0.95 9.66 -19.88
N ASP A 269 -0.67 10.38 -20.95
CA ASP A 269 0.53 11.23 -21.09
C ASP A 269 0.56 12.43 -20.16
N ASP A 270 -0.58 12.84 -19.60
CA ASP A 270 -0.64 13.92 -18.63
C ASP A 270 -0.04 13.51 -17.27
N PHE A 271 0.21 12.22 -17.03
CA PHE A 271 0.92 11.74 -15.85
C PHE A 271 2.42 11.65 -16.10
N ASP A 272 3.18 12.37 -15.29
CA ASP A 272 4.64 12.41 -15.36
C ASP A 272 5.26 11.17 -14.73
N ARG A 273 4.69 10.68 -13.62
CA ARG A 273 5.20 9.55 -12.83
C ARG A 273 4.07 8.68 -12.32
N THR A 274 4.43 7.44 -12.03
CA THR A 274 3.54 6.47 -11.37
C THR A 274 4.24 5.80 -10.19
N VAL A 275 3.46 5.29 -9.26
CA VAL A 275 3.90 4.36 -8.22
C VAL A 275 2.90 3.21 -8.19
N CYS A 276 3.34 2.06 -8.70
CA CYS A 276 2.54 0.83 -8.66
C CYS A 276 2.58 0.18 -7.29
N HIS A 277 1.61 -0.68 -7.00
CA HIS A 277 1.72 -1.60 -5.88
C HIS A 277 2.93 -2.54 -6.07
N GLN A 278 3.71 -2.72 -5.01
CA GLN A 278 5.03 -3.35 -5.03
C GLN A 278 4.94 -4.87 -4.79
N VAL A 279 4.59 -5.65 -5.82
CA VAL A 279 4.49 -7.12 -5.74
C VAL A 279 5.79 -7.80 -6.20
N GLY A 280 6.40 -7.29 -7.27
CA GLY A 280 7.61 -7.82 -7.89
C GLY A 280 7.72 -7.43 -9.36
N SER A 281 8.85 -7.77 -9.99
CA SER A 281 9.22 -7.33 -11.35
C SER A 281 8.22 -7.75 -12.43
N THR A 282 7.79 -9.01 -12.40
CA THR A 282 6.82 -9.55 -13.38
C THR A 282 5.48 -8.83 -13.30
N HIS A 283 4.99 -8.61 -12.08
CA HIS A 283 3.74 -7.89 -11.87
C HIS A 283 3.85 -6.43 -12.35
N ARG A 284 4.92 -5.74 -11.97
CA ARG A 284 5.19 -4.36 -12.36
C ARG A 284 5.23 -4.22 -13.89
N ARG A 285 6.03 -5.04 -14.56
CA ARG A 285 6.14 -5.03 -16.03
C ARG A 285 4.79 -5.27 -16.70
N SER A 286 4.08 -6.31 -16.28
CA SER A 286 2.80 -6.67 -16.88
C SER A 286 1.74 -5.57 -16.75
N ILE A 287 1.65 -4.90 -15.60
CA ILE A 287 0.67 -3.82 -15.43
C ILE A 287 1.07 -2.57 -16.22
N LEU A 288 2.34 -2.16 -16.20
CA LEU A 288 2.80 -0.99 -16.93
C LEU A 288 2.64 -1.16 -18.44
N GLU A 289 3.02 -2.32 -19.00
CA GLU A 289 2.82 -2.67 -20.40
C GLU A 289 1.34 -2.60 -20.79
N ALA A 290 0.47 -3.21 -19.97
CA ALA A 290 -0.97 -3.23 -20.23
C ALA A 290 -1.64 -1.85 -20.17
N LEU A 291 -1.07 -0.91 -19.39
CA LEU A 291 -1.53 0.48 -19.30
C LEU A 291 -0.84 1.42 -20.30
N GLY A 292 0.14 0.93 -21.05
CA GLY A 292 0.95 1.75 -21.97
C GLY A 292 1.82 2.78 -21.26
N ILE A 293 2.28 2.45 -20.04
CA ILE A 293 3.13 3.33 -19.22
C ILE A 293 4.59 2.87 -19.34
N PRO A 294 5.53 3.74 -19.80
CA PRO A 294 6.95 3.43 -19.82
C PRO A 294 7.49 3.11 -18.42
N GLU A 295 8.36 2.10 -18.30
CA GLU A 295 8.89 1.64 -17.00
C GLU A 295 9.66 2.72 -16.25
N GLU A 296 10.31 3.64 -16.96
CA GLU A 296 11.04 4.77 -16.38
C GLU A 296 10.13 5.83 -15.71
N LYS A 297 8.83 5.77 -15.96
CA LYS A 297 7.85 6.60 -15.25
C LYS A 297 7.44 6.04 -13.90
N ASP A 298 7.77 4.78 -13.59
CA ASP A 298 7.35 4.10 -12.37
C ASP A 298 8.51 3.84 -11.41
N PHE A 299 8.29 4.05 -10.10
CA PHE A 299 9.32 3.90 -9.07
C PHE A 299 9.27 2.51 -8.42
N PRO A 300 10.29 1.65 -8.62
CA PRO A 300 10.38 0.36 -7.96
C PRO A 300 11.06 0.48 -6.59
N ALA A 301 10.43 -0.09 -5.55
CA ALA A 301 11.02 -0.27 -4.23
C ALA A 301 11.01 -1.74 -3.77
N TYR A 302 10.26 -2.60 -4.47
CA TYR A 302 10.14 -4.03 -4.13
C TYR A 302 11.49 -4.76 -4.18
N GLU A 303 12.46 -4.31 -4.95
CA GLU A 303 13.77 -4.94 -5.10
C GLU A 303 14.51 -5.09 -3.76
N TYR A 304 14.31 -4.14 -2.85
CA TYR A 304 14.99 -4.09 -1.54
C TYR A 304 14.04 -4.00 -0.33
N LEU A 305 12.74 -3.91 -0.56
CA LEU A 305 11.72 -3.86 0.51
C LEU A 305 10.76 -5.05 0.47
N GLY A 306 10.68 -5.76 -0.65
CA GLY A 306 9.67 -6.77 -0.87
C GLY A 306 8.24 -6.19 -0.94
N ASN A 307 7.26 -7.06 -0.79
CA ASN A 307 5.85 -6.70 -0.75
C ASN A 307 5.41 -6.44 0.71
N MET A 308 5.30 -5.19 1.11
CA MET A 308 4.85 -4.78 2.45
C MET A 308 3.32 -4.57 2.52
N GLY A 309 2.54 -5.36 1.78
CA GLY A 309 1.08 -5.29 1.82
C GLY A 309 0.54 -3.88 1.55
N SER A 310 -0.32 -3.39 2.44
CA SER A 310 -0.97 -2.09 2.30
C SER A 310 -0.01 -0.90 2.45
N ALA A 311 1.13 -1.07 3.15
CA ALA A 311 2.16 -0.05 3.33
C ALA A 311 3.07 0.11 2.09
N ALA A 312 3.14 -0.90 1.21
CA ALA A 312 4.15 -0.97 0.15
C ALA A 312 4.13 0.24 -0.80
N GLN A 313 2.97 0.61 -1.33
CA GLN A 313 2.86 1.70 -2.30
C GLN A 313 3.11 3.09 -1.68
N PRO A 314 2.49 3.47 -0.54
CA PRO A 314 2.75 4.79 0.05
C PRO A 314 4.18 4.92 0.57
N VAL A 315 4.82 3.85 1.07
CA VAL A 315 6.26 3.87 1.40
C VAL A 315 7.10 4.10 0.15
N ALA A 316 6.80 3.41 -0.95
CA ALA A 316 7.49 3.63 -2.22
C ALA A 316 7.33 5.07 -2.72
N ALA A 317 6.15 5.69 -2.55
CA ALA A 317 5.91 7.10 -2.90
C ALA A 317 6.74 8.06 -2.03
N ALA A 318 6.84 7.81 -0.71
CA ALA A 318 7.68 8.60 0.18
C ALA A 318 9.16 8.54 -0.20
N ILE A 319 9.68 7.33 -0.46
CA ILE A 319 11.08 7.15 -0.89
C ILE A 319 11.33 7.77 -2.27
N ALA A 320 10.36 7.71 -3.18
CA ALA A 320 10.44 8.33 -4.50
C ALA A 320 10.50 9.88 -4.40
N ASP A 321 9.80 10.47 -3.43
CA ASP A 321 9.90 11.91 -3.10
C ASP A 321 11.28 12.26 -2.53
N GLU A 322 11.77 11.49 -1.54
CA GLU A 322 13.11 11.68 -0.94
C GLU A 322 14.24 11.55 -1.97
N ARG A 323 14.08 10.71 -2.99
CA ARG A 323 15.05 10.51 -4.07
C ARG A 323 14.85 11.47 -5.25
N GLU A 324 13.97 12.44 -5.13
CA GLU A 324 13.64 13.41 -6.17
C GLU A 324 13.15 12.79 -7.49
N PHE A 325 12.65 11.56 -7.44
CA PHE A 325 11.97 10.93 -8.57
C PHE A 325 10.58 11.55 -8.78
N LEU A 326 9.87 11.81 -7.67
CA LEU A 326 8.66 12.62 -7.65
C LEU A 326 9.08 14.07 -7.38
N ARG A 327 8.77 14.97 -8.31
CA ARG A 327 9.19 16.38 -8.25
C ARG A 327 7.98 17.31 -8.24
N PRO A 328 8.13 18.52 -7.71
CA PRO A 328 7.12 19.57 -7.78
C PRO A 328 6.64 19.80 -9.21
N GLY A 329 5.33 19.91 -9.36
CA GLY A 329 4.67 20.05 -10.66
C GLY A 329 4.32 18.74 -11.34
N HIS A 330 4.89 17.61 -10.91
CA HIS A 330 4.51 16.32 -11.48
C HIS A 330 3.05 15.96 -11.16
N LYS A 331 2.36 15.43 -12.13
CA LYS A 331 1.13 14.67 -11.93
C LYS A 331 1.49 13.21 -11.75
N VAL A 332 1.08 12.67 -10.61
CA VAL A 332 1.47 11.32 -10.15
C VAL A 332 0.24 10.44 -10.07
N ALA A 333 0.32 9.23 -10.63
CA ALA A 333 -0.70 8.22 -10.43
C ALA A 333 -0.24 7.16 -9.44
N LEU A 334 -1.04 6.89 -8.41
CA LEU A 334 -0.90 5.76 -7.51
C LEU A 334 -1.76 4.61 -8.04
N LEU A 335 -1.12 3.52 -8.46
CA LEU A 335 -1.76 2.39 -9.14
C LEU A 335 -1.82 1.18 -8.20
N GLY A 336 -2.94 1.03 -7.49
CA GLY A 336 -3.14 -0.03 -6.51
C GLY A 336 -3.91 -1.22 -7.03
N ILE A 337 -3.46 -2.41 -6.63
CA ILE A 337 -4.15 -3.67 -6.81
C ILE A 337 -4.03 -4.50 -5.52
N GLY A 338 -5.05 -5.27 -5.21
CA GLY A 338 -5.08 -6.13 -4.02
C GLY A 338 -5.98 -7.33 -4.21
N SER A 339 -5.85 -8.26 -3.26
CA SER A 339 -6.72 -9.43 -3.19
C SER A 339 -8.18 -9.03 -3.13
N GLY A 340 -9.04 -9.89 -3.73
CA GLY A 340 -10.45 -9.60 -3.75
C GLY A 340 -11.15 -9.96 -5.08
N LEU A 341 -10.67 -9.75 -6.32
CA LEU A 341 -9.64 -8.74 -6.63
C LEU A 341 -10.22 -7.34 -6.53
N ASN A 342 -9.43 -6.41 -6.06
CA ASN A 342 -9.79 -5.00 -6.04
C ASN A 342 -8.68 -4.15 -6.67
N THR A 343 -9.05 -3.00 -7.21
CA THR A 343 -8.11 -1.97 -7.65
C THR A 343 -8.56 -0.61 -7.16
N ILE A 344 -7.59 0.20 -6.71
CA ILE A 344 -7.77 1.62 -6.41
C ILE A 344 -6.68 2.37 -7.16
N MET A 345 -7.07 3.36 -7.95
CA MET A 345 -6.13 4.25 -8.62
C MET A 345 -6.47 5.69 -8.28
N MET A 346 -5.45 6.48 -7.96
CA MET A 346 -5.59 7.88 -7.55
C MET A 346 -4.65 8.77 -8.36
N GLY A 347 -5.09 9.99 -8.64
CA GLY A 347 -4.27 11.03 -9.24
C GLY A 347 -3.93 12.12 -8.23
N LEU A 348 -2.66 12.54 -8.20
CA LEU A 348 -2.16 13.62 -7.35
C LEU A 348 -1.40 14.64 -8.19
N GLU A 349 -1.42 15.88 -7.75
CA GLU A 349 -0.50 16.93 -8.17
C GLU A 349 0.59 17.04 -7.10
N TRP A 350 1.82 16.64 -7.45
CA TRP A 350 2.96 16.68 -6.54
C TRP A 350 3.45 18.12 -6.41
N ARG A 351 3.61 18.61 -5.18
CA ARG A 351 3.98 20.01 -4.93
C ARG A 351 5.23 20.11 -4.09
N THR A 352 5.88 21.27 -4.10
CA THR A 352 7.06 21.56 -3.25
C THR A 352 6.71 21.54 -1.79
N TRP A 353 7.64 21.03 -1.01
CA TRP A 353 7.83 21.46 0.35
C TRP A 353 8.30 22.92 0.33
N ASN A 354 7.45 23.83 0.75
CA ASN A 354 7.96 25.14 1.16
C ASN A 354 8.78 24.90 2.43
N THR A 355 10.09 24.85 2.28
CA THR A 355 10.98 24.96 3.43
C THR A 355 10.54 26.17 4.22
N CYS A 356 10.09 25.94 5.47
CA CYS A 356 9.90 27.03 6.41
C CYS A 356 11.16 27.89 6.37
N PRO A 357 11.07 29.23 6.21
CA PRO A 357 12.25 30.06 6.34
C PRO A 357 12.84 29.74 7.72
N LYS A 358 14.09 29.34 7.74
CA LYS A 358 14.82 29.18 8.99
C LYS A 358 14.69 30.52 9.72
N ALA A 359 13.98 30.51 10.86
CA ALA A 359 13.94 31.63 11.78
C ALA A 359 15.33 31.89 12.35
#